data_ff32769b63ff806134d1bd9c7816d498
#
_entry.id   ff32769b63ff806134d1bd9c7816d498
#
_cell.length_a   1.000
_cell.length_b   1.000
_cell.length_c   1.000
_cell.angle_alpha   90.00
_cell.angle_beta   90.00
_cell.angle_gamma   90.00
#
_symmetry.space_group_name_H-M   'P 1'
#
loop_
_entity.id
_entity.type
_entity.pdbx_description
1 polymer ?
#
loop_
_entity_poly.entity_id
_entity_poly.type
_entity_poly.pdbx_seq_one_letter_code
_entity_poly.pdbx_strand_id
1 'polypeptide(L)'
;MNQRIHHPKEELSNEIRDGMFQTEPKSLRTFTPTQAVLAESAGIYHWTPEGRRLYDFSSGVLVANLGHNSVSWMNRFFGHMGYQSFLAERVGPQTSNTSTQPYFRAAPLTAYNAITPVEVKANHTLLELMRSRPGGARMEKVLWAASGSEAVQKSLWASLARSKSKDIIVATRYGFHGKKGLSHAITGSETDHERDPRVRFISFPMEERRDVSQRGDSFDFAPYALELNALYKEFGDRITALCTEPYLGGGGSYHPPKAYLQGLQNFCRDHDILFLLDEVQSNFGRTGSLFAFETYGLEPDLVILGKGLGNGVPVAAVVGPGDVLESLDYGEASDTWSANPLQAAATLATLEEFHELNILAEMKASSALLEEGLLKLKQFPFVAHLRGEQGGMVWGLEFKDHGGLTGPEWANRFVLASYLGGFPKTELESGQEQFPDGIHFLGPLAKKVIRISPPLIIQPQQARDATLLMYQAAQSLMTDGPNRC
;
A
#
# COMPACT_ATOMS: atom_id res chain seq x y z
N MET A 1 -12.80 25.00 -4.59
CA MET A 1 -12.72 25.62 -3.25
C MET A 1 -11.26 25.66 -2.80
N ASN A 2 -10.72 26.88 -2.58
CA ASN A 2 -9.35 27.09 -2.09
C ASN A 2 -9.40 27.40 -0.58
N GLN A 3 -10.11 26.59 0.19
CA GLN A 3 -10.26 26.86 1.60
C GLN A 3 -9.05 26.29 2.35
N ARG A 4 -8.33 27.18 3.03
CA ARG A 4 -7.28 26.79 3.99
C ARG A 4 -7.92 26.00 5.11
N ILE A 5 -7.31 24.87 5.46
CA ILE A 5 -7.77 24.05 6.58
C ILE A 5 -7.00 24.47 7.83
N HIS A 6 -7.73 24.98 8.80
CA HIS A 6 -7.22 25.28 10.14
C HIS A 6 -8.03 24.51 11.17
N HIS A 7 -7.36 23.99 12.18
CA HIS A 7 -8.02 23.31 13.30
C HIS A 7 -7.82 24.09 14.59
N PRO A 8 -8.87 24.18 15.45
CA PRO A 8 -8.74 24.82 16.76
C PRO A 8 -7.67 24.12 17.62
N LYS A 9 -6.90 24.91 18.37
CA LYS A 9 -5.83 24.43 19.27
C LYS A 9 -4.64 23.74 18.55
N GLU A 10 -4.45 24.03 17.28
CA GLU A 10 -3.33 23.54 16.46
C GLU A 10 -2.55 24.71 15.84
N GLU A 11 -2.10 25.66 16.67
CA GLU A 11 -1.46 26.89 16.20
C GLU A 11 -0.21 26.61 15.36
N LEU A 12 0.70 25.75 15.86
CA LEU A 12 1.94 25.37 15.13
C LEU A 12 1.63 24.60 13.85
N SER A 13 0.70 23.66 13.91
CA SER A 13 0.26 22.91 12.73
C SER A 13 -0.41 23.82 11.70
N ASN A 14 -1.17 24.84 12.12
CA ASN A 14 -1.82 25.78 11.22
C ASN A 14 -0.77 26.69 10.51
N GLU A 15 0.28 27.12 11.21
CA GLU A 15 1.41 27.83 10.60
C GLU A 15 2.12 26.97 9.54
N ILE A 16 2.34 25.67 9.82
CA ILE A 16 2.94 24.74 8.87
C ILE A 16 2.03 24.54 7.64
N ARG A 17 0.71 24.40 7.83
CA ARG A 17 -0.26 24.31 6.72
C ARG A 17 -0.21 25.56 5.84
N ASP A 18 -0.13 26.75 6.45
CA ASP A 18 -0.03 28.01 5.72
C ASP A 18 1.29 28.12 4.92
N GLY A 19 2.41 27.71 5.52
CA GLY A 19 3.70 27.63 4.85
C GLY A 19 3.67 26.69 3.65
N MET A 20 3.08 25.48 3.82
CA MET A 20 2.89 24.54 2.73
C MET A 20 2.01 25.09 1.62
N PHE A 21 0.90 25.75 1.96
CA PHE A 21 0.01 26.36 0.99
C PHE A 21 0.71 27.44 0.14
N GLN A 22 1.69 28.15 0.72
CA GLN A 22 2.47 29.18 0.00
C GLN A 22 3.56 28.60 -0.90
N THR A 23 4.11 27.44 -0.58
CA THR A 23 5.34 26.92 -1.20
C THR A 23 5.12 25.70 -2.09
N GLU A 24 4.03 24.95 -1.91
CA GLU A 24 3.77 23.72 -2.63
C GLU A 24 2.49 23.78 -3.47
N PRO A 25 2.51 23.34 -4.75
CA PRO A 25 1.32 23.31 -5.55
C PRO A 25 0.36 22.21 -5.04
N LYS A 26 -0.93 22.53 -4.96
CA LYS A 26 -1.99 21.61 -4.50
C LYS A 26 -2.06 20.28 -5.26
N SER A 27 -1.52 20.24 -6.48
CA SER A 27 -1.50 19.04 -7.32
C SER A 27 -0.61 17.91 -6.79
N LEU A 28 0.33 18.21 -5.87
CA LEU A 28 1.20 17.21 -5.28
C LEU A 28 0.45 16.31 -4.27
N ARG A 29 -0.58 16.83 -3.60
CA ARG A 29 -1.29 16.11 -2.54
C ARG A 29 -2.72 15.76 -2.91
N THR A 30 -3.21 14.65 -2.36
CA THR A 30 -4.64 14.35 -2.37
C THR A 30 -5.32 15.15 -1.26
N PHE A 31 -6.49 15.71 -1.54
CA PHE A 31 -7.28 16.41 -0.53
C PHE A 31 -7.66 15.47 0.62
N THR A 32 -7.46 15.93 1.84
CA THR A 32 -8.01 15.30 3.07
C THR A 32 -8.63 16.38 3.95
N PRO A 33 -9.70 16.09 4.71
CA PRO A 33 -10.32 17.07 5.58
C PRO A 33 -9.44 17.47 6.77
N THR A 34 -8.41 16.67 7.08
CA THR A 34 -7.52 16.89 8.23
C THR A 34 -6.27 17.70 7.87
N GLN A 35 -5.69 17.49 6.69
CA GLN A 35 -4.35 17.95 6.37
C GLN A 35 -3.39 17.80 7.58
N ALA A 36 -3.37 16.57 8.14
CA ALA A 36 -2.61 16.28 9.36
C ALA A 36 -1.14 16.69 9.22
N VAL A 37 -0.61 17.35 10.24
CA VAL A 37 0.81 17.67 10.35
C VAL A 37 1.45 16.66 11.29
N LEU A 38 2.41 15.88 10.77
CA LEU A 38 3.08 14.81 11.46
C LEU A 38 4.53 15.23 11.71
N ALA A 39 4.85 15.62 12.94
CA ALA A 39 6.18 16.09 13.32
C ALA A 39 7.12 14.92 13.63
N GLU A 40 6.60 13.92 14.36
CA GLU A 40 7.35 12.75 14.78
C GLU A 40 6.51 11.49 14.61
N SER A 41 7.17 10.33 14.53
CA SER A 41 6.50 9.03 14.42
C SER A 41 7.32 7.93 15.09
N ALA A 42 6.64 6.99 15.77
CA ALA A 42 7.27 5.78 16.31
C ALA A 42 6.24 4.64 16.38
N GLY A 43 6.64 3.45 15.92
CA GLY A 43 5.75 2.29 15.91
C GLY A 43 4.47 2.56 15.12
N ILE A 44 3.34 2.54 15.80
CA ILE A 44 2.02 2.77 15.20
C ILE A 44 1.47 4.18 15.47
N TYR A 45 2.33 5.10 15.90
CA TYR A 45 1.89 6.43 16.33
C TYR A 45 2.59 7.53 15.55
N HIS A 46 1.86 8.65 15.44
CA HIS A 46 2.37 9.95 15.03
C HIS A 46 2.18 10.97 16.15
N TRP A 47 3.02 11.99 16.18
CA TRP A 47 2.85 13.19 17.02
C TRP A 47 2.75 14.42 16.14
N THR A 48 1.80 15.29 16.48
CA THR A 48 1.70 16.63 15.87
C THR A 48 2.71 17.57 16.51
N PRO A 49 2.97 18.75 15.93
CA PRO A 49 3.82 19.77 16.54
C PRO A 49 3.36 20.20 17.95
N GLU A 50 2.07 20.11 18.24
CA GLU A 50 1.48 20.36 19.55
C GLU A 50 1.66 19.20 20.55
N GLY A 51 2.30 18.12 20.14
CA GLY A 51 2.50 16.94 20.97
C GLY A 51 1.29 16.01 21.09
N ARG A 52 0.22 16.20 20.30
CA ARG A 52 -0.91 15.29 20.25
C ARG A 52 -0.47 13.95 19.63
N ARG A 53 -0.81 12.86 20.27
CA ARG A 53 -0.50 11.50 19.79
C ARG A 53 -1.67 10.91 19.02
N LEU A 54 -1.41 10.47 17.80
CA LEU A 54 -2.41 9.89 16.90
C LEU A 54 -2.05 8.45 16.58
N TYR A 55 -3.03 7.55 16.53
CA TYR A 55 -2.85 6.27 15.86
C TYR A 55 -2.63 6.48 14.36
N ASP A 56 -1.68 5.77 13.76
CA ASP A 56 -1.55 5.69 12.30
C ASP A 56 -2.41 4.55 11.75
N PHE A 57 -3.45 4.90 11.02
CA PHE A 57 -4.29 3.95 10.28
C PHE A 57 -4.18 4.12 8.76
N SER A 58 -3.09 4.77 8.34
CA SER A 58 -2.69 4.93 6.94
C SER A 58 -1.46 4.09 6.57
N SER A 59 -0.58 3.81 7.53
CA SER A 59 0.79 3.28 7.35
C SER A 59 1.57 4.04 6.27
N GLY A 60 1.40 5.37 6.18
CA GLY A 60 2.00 6.17 5.10
C GLY A 60 1.59 5.66 3.70
N VAL A 61 0.31 5.32 3.50
CA VAL A 61 -0.26 4.68 2.29
C VAL A 61 0.21 3.23 2.11
N LEU A 62 0.09 2.41 3.17
CA LEU A 62 0.50 0.99 3.21
C LEU A 62 2.01 0.77 2.93
N VAL A 63 2.84 1.70 3.37
CA VAL A 63 4.30 1.66 3.25
C VAL A 63 4.95 1.15 4.54
N ALA A 64 4.62 1.78 5.67
CA ALA A 64 5.20 1.46 6.98
C ALA A 64 4.55 0.21 7.61
N ASN A 65 4.67 -0.94 6.94
CA ASN A 65 4.09 -2.20 7.40
C ASN A 65 4.68 -2.65 8.74
N LEU A 66 5.96 -2.42 8.97
CA LEU A 66 6.70 -2.71 10.20
C LEU A 66 6.66 -1.55 11.21
N GLY A 67 5.78 -0.56 10.99
CA GLY A 67 5.72 0.65 11.78
C GLY A 67 6.82 1.67 11.44
N HIS A 68 6.78 2.78 12.14
CA HIS A 68 7.69 3.90 11.94
C HIS A 68 8.91 3.78 12.86
N ASN A 69 10.11 4.05 12.32
CA ASN A 69 11.36 4.19 13.06
C ASN A 69 11.69 2.99 13.98
N SER A 70 11.46 1.75 13.50
CA SER A 70 11.86 0.54 14.20
C SER A 70 13.38 0.52 14.40
N VAL A 71 13.83 0.39 15.65
CA VAL A 71 15.25 0.34 15.98
C VAL A 71 15.92 -0.88 15.36
N SER A 72 15.28 -2.04 15.38
CA SER A 72 15.82 -3.27 14.78
C SER A 72 15.96 -3.14 13.26
N TRP A 73 14.94 -2.62 12.58
CA TRP A 73 14.98 -2.38 11.15
C TRP A 73 16.09 -1.38 10.77
N MET A 74 16.20 -0.27 11.51
CA MET A 74 17.26 0.74 11.28
C MET A 74 18.66 0.15 11.48
N ASN A 75 18.86 -0.68 12.52
CA ASN A 75 20.14 -1.34 12.76
C ASN A 75 20.53 -2.29 11.60
N ARG A 76 19.56 -3.04 11.04
CA ARG A 76 19.77 -3.89 9.87
C ARG A 76 20.10 -3.05 8.64
N PHE A 77 19.31 -2.03 8.38
CA PHE A 77 19.51 -1.12 7.26
C PHE A 77 20.92 -0.47 7.30
N PHE A 78 21.31 0.08 8.44
CA PHE A 78 22.65 0.66 8.61
C PHE A 78 23.75 -0.40 8.56
N GLY A 79 23.48 -1.63 9.01
CA GLY A 79 24.38 -2.76 8.87
C GLY A 79 24.67 -3.11 7.42
N HIS A 80 23.63 -3.25 6.60
CA HIS A 80 23.79 -3.52 5.16
C HIS A 80 24.50 -2.39 4.41
N MET A 81 24.29 -1.13 4.86
CA MET A 81 25.00 0.03 4.31
C MET A 81 26.44 0.18 4.80
N GLY A 82 26.85 -0.55 5.86
CA GLY A 82 28.18 -0.41 6.46
C GLY A 82 28.36 0.85 7.31
N TYR A 83 27.28 1.42 7.85
CA TYR A 83 27.30 2.67 8.65
C TYR A 83 27.56 2.45 10.13
N GLN A 84 27.62 1.21 10.60
CA GLN A 84 27.73 0.89 12.04
C GLN A 84 29.00 1.47 12.68
N SER A 85 30.13 1.39 12.00
CA SER A 85 31.40 1.95 12.52
C SER A 85 31.31 3.47 12.69
N PHE A 86 30.75 4.17 11.69
CA PHE A 86 30.56 5.62 11.75
C PHE A 86 29.63 6.04 12.89
N LEU A 87 28.54 5.30 13.14
CA LEU A 87 27.62 5.57 14.24
C LEU A 87 28.25 5.30 15.60
N ALA A 88 29.00 4.22 15.74
CA ALA A 88 29.70 3.86 16.99
C ALA A 88 30.74 4.92 17.38
N GLU A 89 31.49 5.45 16.42
CA GLU A 89 32.49 6.50 16.66
C GLU A 89 31.88 7.83 17.11
N ARG A 90 30.62 8.12 16.72
CA ARG A 90 29.95 9.39 17.04
C ARG A 90 29.08 9.36 18.29
N VAL A 91 28.59 8.18 18.69
CA VAL A 91 27.70 8.00 19.84
C VAL A 91 28.45 7.53 21.08
N GLY A 92 29.68 7.00 20.95
CA GLY A 92 30.53 6.64 22.08
C GLY A 92 31.18 7.85 22.75
N PRO A 93 31.71 7.69 24.01
CA PRO A 93 32.51 8.73 24.64
C PRO A 93 33.68 9.04 23.69
N GLN A 94 33.81 10.32 23.30
CA GLN A 94 34.84 10.79 22.39
C GLN A 94 36.22 10.51 23.00
N THR A 95 36.75 9.31 22.80
CA THR A 95 38.18 9.05 22.95
C THR A 95 38.84 9.70 21.73
N SER A 96 39.81 10.53 22.00
CA SER A 96 40.51 11.45 21.14
C SER A 96 41.23 10.87 19.92
N ASN A 97 40.59 10.06 19.13
CA ASN A 97 41.07 9.64 17.80
C ASN A 97 40.17 10.29 16.75
N THR A 98 40.41 11.57 16.51
CA THR A 98 39.88 12.28 15.35
C THR A 98 40.53 11.69 14.12
N SER A 99 39.82 10.80 13.45
CA SER A 99 40.12 10.51 12.05
C SER A 99 40.08 11.85 11.33
N THR A 100 41.22 12.28 10.82
CA THR A 100 41.35 13.53 10.06
C THR A 100 40.66 13.44 8.68
N GLN A 101 40.11 12.30 8.34
CA GLN A 101 39.42 12.07 7.08
C GLN A 101 37.96 12.52 7.18
N PRO A 102 37.52 13.42 6.29
CA PRO A 102 36.12 13.89 6.25
C PRO A 102 35.15 12.84 5.69
N TYR A 103 35.64 11.69 5.23
CA TYR A 103 34.87 10.63 4.60
C TYR A 103 35.12 9.28 5.28
N PHE A 104 34.09 8.42 5.34
CA PHE A 104 34.19 7.05 5.82
C PHE A 104 33.87 6.04 4.72
N ARG A 105 34.36 4.83 4.86
CA ARG A 105 34.14 3.74 3.89
C ARG A 105 32.87 2.97 4.24
N ALA A 106 31.92 2.95 3.28
CA ALA A 106 30.65 2.25 3.39
C ALA A 106 30.15 1.89 1.99
N ALA A 107 28.96 1.28 1.86
CA ALA A 107 28.32 1.11 0.56
C ALA A 107 28.08 2.49 -0.08
N PRO A 108 28.21 2.63 -1.41
CA PRO A 108 27.91 3.89 -2.08
C PRO A 108 26.42 4.20 -1.94
N LEU A 109 26.07 5.48 -1.94
CA LEU A 109 24.66 5.91 -1.91
C LEU A 109 23.94 5.63 -3.22
N THR A 110 24.69 5.62 -4.33
CA THR A 110 24.19 5.31 -5.68
C THR A 110 25.27 4.57 -6.47
N ALA A 111 24.86 3.66 -7.32
CA ALA A 111 25.78 2.83 -8.10
C ALA A 111 25.53 2.89 -9.61
N TYR A 112 24.31 3.26 -10.02
CA TYR A 112 23.84 3.29 -11.41
C TYR A 112 24.21 1.99 -12.18
N ASN A 113 25.20 2.03 -13.09
CA ASN A 113 25.65 0.86 -13.87
C ASN A 113 26.70 -0.02 -13.16
N ALA A 114 27.12 0.35 -11.94
CA ALA A 114 28.03 -0.47 -11.15
C ALA A 114 27.24 -1.51 -10.33
N ILE A 115 27.88 -2.66 -10.12
CA ILE A 115 27.30 -3.76 -9.33
C ILE A 115 27.75 -3.63 -7.87
N THR A 116 26.85 -3.82 -6.93
CA THR A 116 27.16 -3.78 -5.50
C THR A 116 26.84 -5.09 -4.80
N PRO A 117 27.62 -5.51 -3.79
CA PRO A 117 27.35 -6.75 -3.05
C PRO A 117 25.98 -6.76 -2.36
N VAL A 118 25.52 -5.60 -1.88
CA VAL A 118 24.24 -5.49 -1.18
C VAL A 118 23.06 -5.72 -2.14
N GLU A 119 23.16 -5.24 -3.39
CA GLU A 119 22.17 -5.49 -4.43
C GLU A 119 22.09 -6.99 -4.78
N VAL A 120 23.23 -7.64 -5.00
CA VAL A 120 23.28 -9.08 -5.28
C VAL A 120 22.65 -9.88 -4.16
N LYS A 121 22.95 -9.53 -2.88
CA LYS A 121 22.33 -10.16 -1.72
C LYS A 121 20.81 -9.94 -1.71
N ALA A 122 20.33 -8.73 -2.00
CA ALA A 122 18.91 -8.42 -2.04
C ALA A 122 18.18 -9.23 -3.13
N ASN A 123 18.77 -9.34 -4.34
CA ASN A 123 18.23 -10.17 -5.42
C ASN A 123 18.06 -11.63 -4.97
N HIS A 124 19.10 -12.24 -4.44
CA HIS A 124 19.06 -13.63 -3.98
C HIS A 124 18.01 -13.83 -2.88
N THR A 125 18.04 -12.98 -1.85
CA THR A 125 17.12 -13.11 -0.70
C THR A 125 15.67 -12.97 -1.14
N LEU A 126 15.35 -11.99 -2.00
CA LEU A 126 13.98 -11.79 -2.49
C LEU A 126 13.51 -12.96 -3.35
N LEU A 127 14.35 -13.42 -4.29
CA LEU A 127 14.01 -14.54 -5.18
C LEU A 127 13.85 -15.86 -4.42
N GLU A 128 14.73 -16.18 -3.48
CA GLU A 128 14.63 -17.36 -2.63
C GLU A 128 13.35 -17.34 -1.81
N LEU A 129 13.03 -16.19 -1.20
CA LEU A 129 11.81 -16.00 -0.45
C LEU A 129 10.57 -16.22 -1.32
N MET A 130 10.49 -15.57 -2.48
CA MET A 130 9.33 -15.70 -3.37
C MET A 130 9.17 -17.13 -3.90
N ARG A 131 10.27 -17.78 -4.33
CA ARG A 131 10.25 -19.19 -4.79
C ARG A 131 9.85 -20.19 -3.71
N SER A 132 10.09 -19.88 -2.45
CA SER A 132 9.67 -20.73 -1.32
C SER A 132 8.16 -20.68 -1.07
N ARG A 133 7.43 -19.77 -1.72
CA ARG A 133 5.99 -19.58 -1.53
C ARG A 133 5.17 -20.32 -2.59
N PRO A 134 3.99 -20.87 -2.21
CA PRO A 134 3.05 -21.43 -3.20
C PRO A 134 2.73 -20.38 -4.27
N GLY A 135 2.94 -20.73 -5.54
CA GLY A 135 2.74 -19.81 -6.67
C GLY A 135 3.98 -19.02 -7.10
N GLY A 136 5.06 -19.04 -6.32
CA GLY A 136 6.28 -18.27 -6.59
C GLY A 136 7.38 -18.99 -7.37
N ALA A 137 7.18 -20.24 -7.80
CA ALA A 137 8.25 -21.07 -8.38
C ALA A 137 8.94 -20.48 -9.61
N ARG A 138 8.25 -19.63 -10.38
CA ARG A 138 8.75 -18.98 -11.62
C ARG A 138 9.45 -17.64 -11.39
N MET A 139 9.71 -17.22 -10.16
CA MET A 139 10.37 -15.95 -9.83
C MET A 139 11.90 -16.11 -9.94
N GLU A 140 12.46 -15.73 -11.10
CA GLU A 140 13.86 -15.98 -11.48
C GLU A 140 14.72 -14.72 -11.52
N LYS A 141 14.13 -13.58 -11.89
CA LYS A 141 14.84 -12.30 -12.06
C LYS A 141 14.11 -11.17 -11.32
N VAL A 142 14.89 -10.16 -10.92
CA VAL A 142 14.39 -8.93 -10.30
C VAL A 142 14.75 -7.74 -11.17
N LEU A 143 13.77 -6.97 -11.60
CA LEU A 143 13.94 -5.70 -12.29
C LEU A 143 13.54 -4.56 -11.35
N TRP A 144 14.51 -3.88 -10.78
CA TRP A 144 14.29 -2.83 -9.80
C TRP A 144 13.70 -1.54 -10.39
N ALA A 145 13.01 -0.79 -9.54
CA ALA A 145 12.45 0.53 -9.82
C ALA A 145 12.45 1.39 -8.55
N ALA A 146 12.38 2.71 -8.70
CA ALA A 146 12.30 3.64 -7.58
C ALA A 146 10.86 3.92 -7.13
N SER A 147 9.86 3.56 -7.92
CA SER A 147 8.44 3.72 -7.58
C SER A 147 7.58 2.62 -8.20
N GLY A 148 6.40 2.38 -7.60
CA GLY A 148 5.43 1.43 -8.17
C GLY A 148 5.00 1.78 -9.60
N SER A 149 4.86 3.07 -9.92
CA SER A 149 4.52 3.53 -11.26
C SER A 149 5.60 3.17 -12.30
N GLU A 150 6.88 3.26 -11.92
CA GLU A 150 8.00 2.82 -12.76
C GLU A 150 8.05 1.30 -12.89
N ALA A 151 7.84 0.57 -11.80
CA ALA A 151 7.81 -0.89 -11.84
C ALA A 151 6.70 -1.41 -12.78
N VAL A 152 5.48 -0.86 -12.69
CA VAL A 152 4.40 -1.17 -13.64
C VAL A 152 4.79 -0.81 -15.07
N GLN A 153 5.40 0.37 -15.29
CA GLN A 153 5.87 0.77 -16.61
C GLN A 153 6.89 -0.25 -17.19
N LYS A 154 7.86 -0.67 -16.37
CA LYS A 154 8.89 -1.65 -16.75
C LYS A 154 8.29 -3.03 -17.03
N SER A 155 7.30 -3.48 -16.24
CA SER A 155 6.61 -4.75 -16.49
C SER A 155 5.87 -4.77 -17.82
N LEU A 156 5.25 -3.66 -18.18
CA LEU A 156 4.57 -3.51 -19.48
C LEU A 156 5.56 -3.42 -20.64
N TRP A 157 6.72 -2.77 -20.46
CA TRP A 157 7.77 -2.76 -21.47
C TRP A 157 8.31 -4.17 -21.74
N ALA A 158 8.63 -4.94 -20.70
CA ALA A 158 9.05 -6.32 -20.85
C ALA A 158 7.99 -7.18 -21.56
N SER A 159 6.72 -6.99 -21.20
CA SER A 159 5.60 -7.69 -21.86
C SER A 159 5.48 -7.37 -23.34
N LEU A 160 5.63 -6.11 -23.73
CA LEU A 160 5.60 -5.66 -25.13
C LEU A 160 6.85 -6.08 -25.91
N ALA A 161 8.01 -6.13 -25.25
CA ALA A 161 9.28 -6.54 -25.89
C ALA A 161 9.31 -8.03 -26.21
N ARG A 162 8.63 -8.88 -25.41
CA ARG A 162 8.57 -10.34 -25.59
C ARG A 162 8.10 -10.74 -27.01
N SER A 163 7.20 -9.98 -27.60
CA SER A 163 6.71 -10.25 -28.96
C SER A 163 6.24 -8.97 -29.65
N LYS A 164 6.88 -8.60 -30.75
CA LYS A 164 6.52 -7.41 -31.53
C LYS A 164 5.12 -7.46 -32.16
N SER A 165 4.52 -8.64 -32.27
CA SER A 165 3.17 -8.83 -32.79
C SER A 165 2.10 -8.68 -31.72
N LYS A 166 2.47 -8.72 -30.44
CA LYS A 166 1.55 -8.59 -29.30
C LYS A 166 1.64 -7.17 -28.72
N ASP A 167 0.67 -6.34 -29.04
CA ASP A 167 0.69 -4.90 -28.71
C ASP A 167 -0.51 -4.43 -27.87
N ILE A 168 -1.48 -5.31 -27.57
CA ILE A 168 -2.67 -4.99 -26.76
C ILE A 168 -2.44 -5.35 -25.28
N ILE A 169 -2.74 -4.41 -24.40
CA ILE A 169 -2.68 -4.57 -22.94
C ILE A 169 -4.12 -4.55 -22.41
N VAL A 170 -4.46 -5.52 -21.57
CA VAL A 170 -5.73 -5.56 -20.84
C VAL A 170 -5.51 -5.17 -19.39
N ALA A 171 -6.40 -4.36 -18.81
CA ALA A 171 -6.37 -4.01 -17.39
C ALA A 171 -7.77 -4.14 -16.77
N THR A 172 -7.83 -4.32 -15.46
CA THR A 172 -9.12 -4.30 -14.75
C THR A 172 -9.55 -2.86 -14.47
N ARG A 173 -10.85 -2.57 -14.69
CA ARG A 173 -11.44 -1.25 -14.42
C ARG A 173 -11.25 -0.85 -12.96
N TYR A 174 -11.02 0.44 -12.74
CA TYR A 174 -10.84 1.09 -11.44
C TYR A 174 -9.56 0.68 -10.70
N GLY A 175 -8.65 -0.04 -11.35
CA GLY A 175 -7.31 -0.29 -10.83
C GLY A 175 -6.48 1.00 -10.72
N PHE A 176 -5.50 0.99 -9.82
CA PHE A 176 -4.55 2.09 -9.69
C PHE A 176 -3.12 1.56 -9.82
N HIS A 177 -2.51 1.80 -10.98
CA HIS A 177 -1.19 1.29 -11.34
C HIS A 177 -0.12 2.38 -11.46
N GLY A 178 -0.51 3.64 -11.34
CA GLY A 178 0.40 4.78 -11.41
C GLY A 178 -0.18 6.00 -12.09
N LYS A 179 0.64 7.05 -12.20
CA LYS A 179 0.21 8.34 -12.77
C LYS A 179 1.07 8.80 -13.95
N LYS A 180 1.89 7.93 -14.55
CA LYS A 180 2.81 8.30 -15.64
C LYS A 180 2.86 7.22 -16.71
N GLY A 181 2.89 7.63 -17.99
CA GLY A 181 3.08 6.74 -19.15
C GLY A 181 2.05 5.60 -19.20
N LEU A 182 2.50 4.39 -19.53
CA LEU A 182 1.62 3.22 -19.64
C LEU A 182 0.98 2.85 -18.29
N SER A 183 1.66 3.07 -17.15
CA SER A 183 1.05 2.82 -15.84
C SER A 183 -0.17 3.70 -15.58
N HIS A 184 -0.18 4.95 -16.10
CA HIS A 184 -1.36 5.81 -16.09
C HIS A 184 -2.41 5.32 -17.06
N ALA A 185 -2.01 4.91 -18.25
CA ALA A 185 -2.93 4.45 -19.30
C ALA A 185 -3.77 3.24 -18.88
N ILE A 186 -3.24 2.35 -18.02
CA ILE A 186 -3.96 1.19 -17.47
C ILE A 186 -4.64 1.47 -16.10
N THR A 187 -4.55 2.71 -15.56
CA THR A 187 -5.21 3.11 -14.31
C THR A 187 -6.61 3.64 -14.62
N GLY A 188 -7.64 3.29 -13.82
CA GLY A 188 -9.01 3.81 -13.95
C GLY A 188 -9.85 3.01 -14.93
N SER A 189 -10.39 3.68 -15.94
CA SER A 189 -11.28 3.07 -16.93
C SER A 189 -11.12 3.72 -18.32
N GLU A 190 -11.77 3.15 -19.33
CA GLU A 190 -11.80 3.67 -20.69
C GLU A 190 -12.36 5.09 -20.83
N THR A 191 -13.10 5.56 -19.83
CA THR A 191 -13.73 6.90 -19.86
C THR A 191 -12.82 8.00 -19.33
N ASP A 192 -11.68 7.67 -18.76
CA ASP A 192 -10.73 8.66 -18.26
C ASP A 192 -9.91 9.29 -19.40
N HIS A 193 -9.29 10.44 -19.16
CA HIS A 193 -8.48 11.15 -20.16
C HIS A 193 -7.13 10.46 -20.41
N GLU A 194 -6.51 10.78 -21.57
CA GLU A 194 -5.16 10.35 -21.94
C GLU A 194 -5.00 8.82 -22.02
N ARG A 195 -5.90 8.14 -22.75
CA ARG A 195 -5.84 6.70 -22.97
C ARG A 195 -4.89 6.33 -24.10
N ASP A 196 -4.04 5.32 -23.85
CA ASP A 196 -3.23 4.68 -24.88
C ASP A 196 -4.15 3.78 -25.73
N PRO A 197 -4.12 3.89 -27.08
CA PRO A 197 -4.98 3.10 -27.97
C PRO A 197 -4.75 1.58 -27.88
N ARG A 198 -3.66 1.13 -27.25
CA ARG A 198 -3.36 -0.28 -27.03
C ARG A 198 -4.04 -0.85 -25.78
N VAL A 199 -4.60 -0.01 -24.89
CA VAL A 199 -5.19 -0.44 -23.63
C VAL A 199 -6.66 -0.77 -23.79
N ARG A 200 -7.08 -1.88 -23.18
CA ARG A 200 -8.46 -2.33 -23.04
C ARG A 200 -8.78 -2.63 -21.60
N PHE A 201 -10.04 -2.49 -21.21
CA PHE A 201 -10.46 -2.71 -19.83
C PHE A 201 -11.51 -3.81 -19.75
N ILE A 202 -11.44 -4.58 -18.65
CA ILE A 202 -12.45 -5.56 -18.25
C ILE A 202 -13.00 -5.22 -16.86
N SER A 203 -14.19 -5.71 -16.58
CA SER A 203 -14.86 -5.47 -15.31
C SER A 203 -14.15 -6.16 -14.16
N PHE A 204 -14.21 -5.50 -12.98
CA PHE A 204 -13.79 -6.06 -11.70
C PHE A 204 -15.02 -6.31 -10.83
N PRO A 205 -15.13 -7.44 -10.09
CA PRO A 205 -16.28 -7.75 -9.25
C PRO A 205 -16.35 -6.80 -8.04
N MET A 206 -17.24 -5.83 -8.08
CA MET A 206 -17.40 -4.81 -7.04
C MET A 206 -18.64 -5.04 -6.17
N GLU A 207 -19.61 -5.81 -6.65
CA GLU A 207 -20.85 -6.09 -5.92
C GLU A 207 -20.86 -7.48 -5.26
N GLU A 208 -20.12 -8.45 -5.82
CA GLU A 208 -20.15 -9.86 -5.42
C GLU A 208 -19.49 -10.13 -4.04
N ARG A 209 -18.55 -9.28 -3.62
CA ARG A 209 -17.93 -9.34 -2.27
C ARG A 209 -17.81 -7.94 -1.69
N ARG A 210 -18.87 -7.16 -1.85
CA ARG A 210 -18.92 -5.79 -1.37
C ARG A 210 -18.85 -5.66 0.15
N ASP A 211 -19.26 -6.71 0.86
CA ASP A 211 -19.26 -6.76 2.33
C ASP A 211 -18.62 -8.06 2.83
N VAL A 212 -17.99 -8.01 4.01
CA VAL A 212 -17.36 -9.20 4.63
C VAL A 212 -18.35 -10.34 4.89
N SER A 213 -19.64 -10.05 5.04
CA SER A 213 -20.70 -11.07 5.18
C SER A 213 -20.90 -11.90 3.91
N GLN A 214 -20.45 -11.42 2.77
CA GLN A 214 -20.54 -12.09 1.46
C GLN A 214 -19.32 -12.95 1.12
N ARG A 215 -18.35 -13.11 2.02
CA ARG A 215 -17.10 -13.85 1.74
C ARG A 215 -17.35 -15.32 1.35
N GLY A 216 -18.42 -15.91 1.85
CA GLY A 216 -18.82 -17.30 1.56
C GLY A 216 -19.80 -17.47 0.41
N ASP A 217 -20.24 -16.39 -0.23
CA ASP A 217 -21.22 -16.45 -1.31
C ASP A 217 -20.63 -17.14 -2.55
N SER A 218 -21.48 -17.83 -3.30
CA SER A 218 -21.11 -18.40 -4.58
C SER A 218 -20.77 -17.29 -5.58
N PHE A 219 -19.81 -17.57 -6.45
CA PHE A 219 -19.38 -16.64 -7.48
C PHE A 219 -19.49 -17.26 -8.86
N ASP A 220 -20.10 -16.53 -9.79
CA ASP A 220 -20.17 -16.90 -11.19
C ASP A 220 -19.17 -16.08 -12.02
N PHE A 221 -18.20 -16.74 -12.62
CA PHE A 221 -17.20 -16.14 -13.49
C PHE A 221 -17.71 -15.89 -14.93
N ALA A 222 -18.84 -16.50 -15.32
CA ALA A 222 -19.32 -16.47 -16.70
C ALA A 222 -19.47 -15.05 -17.31
N PRO A 223 -19.98 -14.03 -16.60
CA PRO A 223 -20.05 -12.67 -17.15
C PRO A 223 -18.68 -12.10 -17.54
N TYR A 224 -17.67 -12.35 -16.72
CA TYR A 224 -16.29 -11.89 -16.94
C TYR A 224 -15.61 -12.67 -18.06
N ALA A 225 -15.87 -13.97 -18.15
CA ALA A 225 -15.42 -14.82 -19.25
C ALA A 225 -15.99 -14.35 -20.60
N LEU A 226 -17.25 -13.94 -20.65
CA LEU A 226 -17.86 -13.38 -21.85
C LEU A 226 -17.15 -12.09 -22.31
N GLU A 227 -16.82 -11.20 -21.39
CA GLU A 227 -16.08 -9.95 -21.66
C GLU A 227 -14.67 -10.24 -22.19
N LEU A 228 -13.94 -11.17 -21.54
CA LEU A 228 -12.62 -11.62 -21.98
C LEU A 228 -12.64 -12.25 -23.36
N ASN A 229 -13.61 -13.15 -23.61
CA ASN A 229 -13.77 -13.82 -24.90
C ASN A 229 -14.13 -12.83 -26.01
N ALA A 230 -14.90 -11.77 -25.70
CA ALA A 230 -15.20 -10.70 -26.67
C ALA A 230 -13.93 -9.95 -27.06
N LEU A 231 -13.09 -9.60 -26.09
CA LEU A 231 -11.78 -8.97 -26.35
C LEU A 231 -10.85 -9.90 -27.16
N TYR A 232 -10.78 -11.18 -26.78
CA TYR A 232 -9.95 -12.12 -27.52
C TYR A 232 -10.45 -12.36 -28.96
N LYS A 233 -11.77 -12.36 -29.19
CA LYS A 233 -12.35 -12.44 -30.54
C LYS A 233 -11.96 -11.21 -31.39
N GLU A 234 -11.83 -10.04 -30.78
CA GLU A 234 -11.46 -8.80 -31.48
C GLU A 234 -9.95 -8.71 -31.74
N PHE A 235 -9.12 -9.01 -30.73
CA PHE A 235 -7.68 -8.76 -30.79
C PHE A 235 -6.83 -10.03 -30.94
N GLY A 236 -7.34 -11.20 -30.56
CA GLY A 236 -6.65 -12.48 -30.68
C GLY A 236 -5.27 -12.49 -30.04
N ASP A 237 -4.32 -13.07 -30.78
CA ASP A 237 -2.93 -13.19 -30.34
C ASP A 237 -2.17 -11.86 -30.19
N ARG A 238 -2.81 -10.73 -30.49
CA ARG A 238 -2.22 -9.41 -30.25
C ARG A 238 -2.21 -9.04 -28.76
N ILE A 239 -3.00 -9.71 -27.90
CA ILE A 239 -3.02 -9.41 -26.47
C ILE A 239 -1.71 -9.91 -25.85
N THR A 240 -0.91 -8.99 -25.29
CA THR A 240 0.37 -9.31 -24.67
C THR A 240 0.26 -9.63 -23.18
N ALA A 241 -0.55 -8.85 -22.45
CA ALA A 241 -0.63 -8.93 -21.00
C ALA A 241 -2.00 -8.52 -20.47
N LEU A 242 -2.38 -9.10 -19.32
CA LEU A 242 -3.48 -8.65 -18.47
C LEU A 242 -2.90 -8.25 -17.11
N CYS A 243 -3.12 -6.99 -16.70
CA CYS A 243 -2.66 -6.44 -15.43
C CYS A 243 -3.85 -6.18 -14.49
N THR A 244 -3.72 -6.63 -13.24
CA THR A 244 -4.72 -6.41 -12.19
C THR A 244 -4.08 -6.23 -10.82
N GLU A 245 -4.76 -5.51 -9.91
CA GLU A 245 -4.48 -5.57 -8.48
C GLU A 245 -5.16 -6.82 -7.88
N PRO A 246 -4.60 -7.45 -6.82
CA PRO A 246 -5.29 -8.52 -6.07
C PRO A 246 -6.59 -8.04 -5.42
N TYR A 247 -6.65 -6.80 -5.01
CA TYR A 247 -7.86 -6.08 -4.62
C TYR A 247 -7.73 -4.62 -5.09
N LEU A 248 -8.82 -3.98 -5.48
CA LEU A 248 -8.79 -2.59 -5.92
C LEU A 248 -8.47 -1.66 -4.74
N GLY A 249 -7.21 -1.25 -4.61
CA GLY A 249 -6.79 -0.39 -3.51
C GLY A 249 -7.32 1.02 -3.63
N GLY A 250 -6.96 1.72 -4.69
CA GLY A 250 -7.41 3.08 -4.99
C GLY A 250 -8.90 3.15 -5.33
N GLY A 251 -9.46 2.09 -5.90
CA GLY A 251 -10.86 1.97 -6.28
C GLY A 251 -11.84 1.82 -5.10
N GLY A 252 -11.36 1.64 -3.85
CA GLY A 252 -12.23 1.56 -2.68
C GLY A 252 -12.12 0.27 -1.88
N SER A 253 -10.95 -0.37 -1.88
CA SER A 253 -10.65 -1.61 -1.16
C SER A 253 -11.64 -2.74 -1.49
N TYR A 254 -11.93 -2.97 -2.77
CA TYR A 254 -12.76 -4.08 -3.22
C TYR A 254 -11.93 -5.35 -3.32
N HIS A 255 -12.26 -6.36 -2.51
CA HIS A 255 -11.61 -7.65 -2.45
C HIS A 255 -12.42 -8.67 -3.27
N PRO A 256 -11.87 -9.22 -4.37
CA PRO A 256 -12.63 -10.08 -5.25
C PRO A 256 -12.75 -11.51 -4.69
N PRO A 257 -13.72 -12.30 -5.16
CA PRO A 257 -13.67 -13.75 -4.98
C PRO A 257 -12.39 -14.33 -5.58
N LYS A 258 -11.78 -15.34 -4.91
CA LYS A 258 -10.57 -16.02 -5.43
C LYS A 258 -10.78 -16.53 -6.85
N ALA A 259 -11.96 -17.09 -7.13
CA ALA A 259 -12.31 -17.64 -8.42
C ALA A 259 -12.26 -16.61 -9.57
N TYR A 260 -12.45 -15.31 -9.27
CA TYR A 260 -12.28 -14.27 -10.27
C TYR A 260 -10.83 -14.17 -10.75
N LEU A 261 -9.87 -13.98 -9.84
CA LEU A 261 -8.46 -13.85 -10.19
C LEU A 261 -7.91 -15.14 -10.81
N GLN A 262 -8.34 -16.31 -10.29
CA GLN A 262 -7.99 -17.60 -10.87
C GLN A 262 -8.57 -17.76 -12.28
N GLY A 263 -9.78 -17.28 -12.52
CA GLY A 263 -10.38 -17.27 -13.86
C GLY A 263 -9.61 -16.37 -14.84
N LEU A 264 -9.17 -15.19 -14.41
CA LEU A 264 -8.29 -14.33 -15.23
C LEU A 264 -6.96 -15.01 -15.55
N GLN A 265 -6.31 -15.61 -14.55
CA GLN A 265 -5.04 -16.31 -14.74
C GLN A 265 -5.19 -17.50 -15.70
N ASN A 266 -6.24 -18.31 -15.54
CA ASN A 266 -6.48 -19.44 -16.44
C ASN A 266 -6.71 -18.97 -17.88
N PHE A 267 -7.53 -17.94 -18.07
CA PHE A 267 -7.72 -17.34 -19.39
C PHE A 267 -6.39 -16.86 -20.01
N CYS A 268 -5.54 -16.21 -19.24
CA CYS A 268 -4.22 -15.75 -19.70
C CYS A 268 -3.34 -16.93 -20.11
N ARG A 269 -3.31 -17.99 -19.30
CA ARG A 269 -2.54 -19.22 -19.59
C ARG A 269 -3.01 -19.93 -20.86
N ASP A 270 -4.33 -20.03 -21.05
CA ASP A 270 -4.92 -20.72 -22.21
C ASP A 270 -4.66 -19.98 -23.53
N HIS A 271 -4.33 -18.69 -23.47
CA HIS A 271 -4.15 -17.83 -24.64
C HIS A 271 -2.75 -17.23 -24.79
N ASP A 272 -1.74 -17.72 -24.07
CA ASP A 272 -0.37 -17.18 -24.07
C ASP A 272 -0.32 -15.65 -23.83
N ILE A 273 -1.11 -15.19 -22.85
CA ILE A 273 -1.16 -13.83 -22.35
C ILE A 273 -0.42 -13.78 -21.02
N LEU A 274 0.46 -12.81 -20.79
CA LEU A 274 1.14 -12.65 -19.51
C LEU A 274 0.15 -12.16 -18.43
N PHE A 275 0.07 -12.85 -17.30
CA PHE A 275 -0.71 -12.44 -16.15
C PHE A 275 0.15 -11.63 -15.17
N LEU A 276 -0.08 -10.32 -15.12
CA LEU A 276 0.65 -9.36 -14.30
C LEU A 276 -0.15 -9.04 -13.05
N LEU A 277 0.41 -9.32 -11.88
CA LEU A 277 -0.21 -9.05 -10.59
C LEU A 277 0.47 -7.85 -9.90
N ASP A 278 -0.25 -6.74 -9.84
CA ASP A 278 0.23 -5.53 -9.15
C ASP A 278 0.00 -5.65 -7.65
N GLU A 279 1.01 -6.13 -6.95
CA GLU A 279 1.03 -6.24 -5.49
C GLU A 279 1.66 -5.04 -4.77
N VAL A 280 1.87 -3.91 -5.45
CA VAL A 280 2.47 -2.72 -4.82
C VAL A 280 1.75 -2.32 -3.53
N GLN A 281 0.45 -2.55 -3.42
CA GLN A 281 -0.32 -2.23 -2.23
C GLN A 281 -0.65 -3.43 -1.34
N SER A 282 -0.70 -4.62 -1.90
CA SER A 282 -1.21 -5.84 -1.25
C SER A 282 -0.13 -6.75 -0.67
N ASN A 283 1.14 -6.48 -0.96
CA ASN A 283 2.27 -7.26 -0.51
C ASN A 283 2.51 -7.15 1.01
N PHE A 284 3.43 -7.97 1.49
CA PHE A 284 3.96 -7.96 2.86
C PHE A 284 2.86 -7.90 3.93
N GLY A 285 1.99 -8.92 3.95
CA GLY A 285 1.04 -9.18 5.04
C GLY A 285 -0.34 -8.55 4.89
N ARG A 286 -0.56 -7.63 3.95
CA ARG A 286 -1.84 -6.89 3.85
C ARG A 286 -3.06 -7.76 3.60
N THR A 287 -2.91 -8.87 2.90
CA THR A 287 -3.99 -9.82 2.62
C THR A 287 -3.99 -11.06 3.53
N GLY A 288 -3.15 -11.10 4.55
CA GLY A 288 -3.01 -12.23 5.49
C GLY A 288 -1.88 -13.19 5.15
N SER A 289 -1.33 -13.14 3.94
CA SER A 289 -0.12 -13.85 3.49
C SER A 289 0.99 -12.87 3.17
N LEU A 290 2.23 -13.33 3.02
CA LEU A 290 3.35 -12.44 2.70
C LEU A 290 3.15 -11.76 1.35
N PHE A 291 2.75 -12.55 0.35
CA PHE A 291 2.33 -12.05 -0.96
C PHE A 291 0.86 -12.36 -1.21
N ALA A 292 0.17 -11.48 -1.94
CA ALA A 292 -1.25 -11.66 -2.20
C ALA A 292 -1.52 -12.83 -3.15
N PHE A 293 -0.58 -13.19 -4.05
CA PHE A 293 -0.73 -14.37 -4.88
C PHE A 293 -0.93 -15.65 -4.04
N GLU A 294 -0.31 -15.76 -2.84
CA GLU A 294 -0.55 -16.88 -1.92
C GLU A 294 -2.00 -16.88 -1.41
N THR A 295 -2.52 -15.69 -1.02
CA THR A 295 -3.88 -15.55 -0.48
C THR A 295 -4.93 -16.00 -1.49
N TYR A 296 -4.73 -15.69 -2.77
CA TYR A 296 -5.67 -16.00 -3.84
C TYR A 296 -5.36 -17.32 -4.58
N GLY A 297 -4.25 -17.99 -4.27
CA GLY A 297 -3.84 -19.25 -4.91
C GLY A 297 -3.49 -19.05 -6.38
N LEU A 298 -2.64 -18.08 -6.67
CA LEU A 298 -2.24 -17.67 -8.02
C LEU A 298 -0.78 -18.03 -8.30
N GLU A 299 -0.46 -18.16 -9.59
CA GLU A 299 0.90 -18.33 -10.14
C GLU A 299 1.14 -17.28 -11.24
N PRO A 300 1.30 -15.99 -10.88
CA PRO A 300 1.44 -14.93 -11.85
C PRO A 300 2.75 -15.04 -12.65
N ASP A 301 2.74 -14.51 -13.88
CA ASP A 301 3.95 -14.41 -14.69
C ASP A 301 4.86 -13.29 -14.17
N LEU A 302 4.31 -12.12 -13.89
CA LEU A 302 5.04 -11.02 -13.26
C LEU A 302 4.33 -10.56 -11.99
N VAL A 303 5.11 -10.37 -10.92
CA VAL A 303 4.65 -9.75 -9.66
C VAL A 303 5.31 -8.39 -9.52
N ILE A 304 4.51 -7.37 -9.29
CA ILE A 304 5.00 -6.00 -9.11
C ILE A 304 4.94 -5.66 -7.63
N LEU A 305 6.08 -5.35 -7.03
CA LEU A 305 6.25 -5.06 -5.61
C LEU A 305 6.60 -3.59 -5.39
N GLY A 306 6.31 -3.07 -4.20
CA GLY A 306 6.67 -1.71 -3.79
C GLY A 306 6.19 -1.42 -2.38
N LYS A 307 6.07 -0.14 -2.00
CA LYS A 307 5.55 0.30 -0.69
C LYS A 307 6.18 -0.45 0.50
N GLY A 308 5.49 -1.49 1.01
CA GLY A 308 5.95 -2.32 2.12
C GLY A 308 7.32 -2.98 1.90
N LEU A 309 7.77 -3.14 0.66
CA LEU A 309 9.09 -3.67 0.31
C LEU A 309 10.24 -2.88 0.94
N GLY A 310 10.11 -1.55 1.05
CA GLY A 310 11.15 -0.68 1.58
C GLY A 310 10.85 -0.07 2.95
N ASN A 311 9.68 -0.32 3.53
CA ASN A 311 9.21 0.20 4.83
C ASN A 311 9.48 1.72 5.02
N GLY A 312 9.35 2.52 3.95
CA GLY A 312 9.58 3.98 3.95
C GLY A 312 10.65 4.44 2.97
N VAL A 313 11.63 3.60 2.64
CA VAL A 313 12.59 3.89 1.57
C VAL A 313 11.92 3.66 0.20
N PRO A 314 12.01 4.62 -0.74
CA PRO A 314 11.45 4.48 -2.08
C PRO A 314 12.11 3.32 -2.85
N VAL A 315 11.41 2.21 -2.97
CA VAL A 315 11.85 1.03 -3.73
C VAL A 315 10.62 0.29 -4.28
N ALA A 316 10.78 -0.24 -5.48
CA ALA A 316 9.85 -1.14 -6.14
C ALA A 316 10.61 -2.13 -7.01
N ALA A 317 9.94 -3.22 -7.39
CA ALA A 317 10.54 -4.24 -8.24
C ALA A 317 9.48 -4.93 -9.09
N VAL A 318 9.88 -5.42 -10.24
CA VAL A 318 9.16 -6.45 -11.01
C VAL A 318 9.92 -7.76 -10.84
N VAL A 319 9.23 -8.82 -10.47
CA VAL A 319 9.82 -10.14 -10.29
C VAL A 319 9.08 -11.14 -11.18
N GLY A 320 9.81 -11.97 -11.89
CA GLY A 320 9.23 -12.97 -12.80
C GLY A 320 10.25 -13.81 -13.54
N PRO A 321 9.83 -14.55 -14.56
CA PRO A 321 10.68 -15.45 -15.34
C PRO A 321 11.75 -14.70 -16.13
N GLY A 322 12.88 -15.36 -16.33
CA GLY A 322 14.01 -14.80 -17.07
C GLY A 322 13.65 -14.51 -18.53
N ASP A 323 12.96 -15.40 -19.20
CA ASP A 323 12.56 -15.25 -20.61
C ASP A 323 11.67 -14.02 -20.89
N VAL A 324 10.92 -13.55 -19.88
CA VAL A 324 10.13 -12.33 -20.00
C VAL A 324 10.96 -11.08 -19.70
N LEU A 325 11.70 -11.07 -18.56
CA LEU A 325 12.43 -9.87 -18.14
C LEU A 325 13.69 -9.61 -18.98
N GLU A 326 14.29 -10.63 -19.57
CA GLU A 326 15.41 -10.53 -20.52
C GLU A 326 14.97 -10.22 -21.98
N SER A 327 13.68 -10.00 -22.22
CA SER A 327 13.19 -9.48 -23.51
C SER A 327 13.60 -8.04 -23.78
N LEU A 328 13.95 -7.30 -22.71
CA LEU A 328 14.52 -5.95 -22.79
C LEU A 328 16.04 -6.05 -22.93
N ASP A 329 16.61 -5.24 -23.82
CA ASP A 329 18.05 -5.16 -24.03
C ASP A 329 18.72 -4.19 -23.04
N TYR A 330 20.05 -4.15 -23.06
CA TYR A 330 20.86 -3.28 -22.19
C TYR A 330 20.39 -1.82 -22.23
N GLY A 331 20.10 -1.28 -21.05
CA GLY A 331 19.70 0.11 -20.86
C GLY A 331 18.24 0.41 -21.11
N GLU A 332 17.45 -0.46 -21.71
CA GLU A 332 16.04 -0.17 -22.04
C GLU A 332 15.13 0.03 -20.81
N ALA A 333 15.48 -0.59 -19.68
CA ALA A 333 14.78 -0.40 -18.41
C ALA A 333 15.66 0.24 -17.32
N SER A 334 16.82 0.80 -17.70
CA SER A 334 17.69 1.46 -16.74
C SER A 334 17.19 2.85 -16.35
N ASP A 335 17.51 3.27 -15.14
CA ASP A 335 17.36 4.63 -14.64
C ASP A 335 18.40 4.88 -13.54
N THR A 336 18.63 6.14 -13.20
CA THR A 336 19.68 6.55 -12.24
C THR A 336 19.48 5.98 -10.83
N TRP A 337 18.24 5.73 -10.41
CA TRP A 337 17.91 5.46 -9.02
C TRP A 337 17.61 3.99 -8.71
N SER A 338 17.22 3.21 -9.71
CA SER A 338 16.87 1.80 -9.51
C SER A 338 18.09 0.96 -9.13
N ALA A 339 17.86 -0.05 -8.29
CA ALA A 339 18.88 -0.98 -7.79
C ALA A 339 19.99 -0.31 -6.94
N ASN A 340 19.79 0.90 -6.45
CA ASN A 340 20.83 1.52 -5.61
C ASN A 340 20.95 0.82 -4.24
N PRO A 341 22.13 0.93 -3.59
CA PRO A 341 22.38 0.27 -2.32
C PRO A 341 21.39 0.60 -1.20
N LEU A 342 20.83 1.83 -1.16
CA LEU A 342 19.80 2.20 -0.18
C LEU A 342 18.54 1.35 -0.35
N GLN A 343 18.09 1.16 -1.58
CA GLN A 343 16.93 0.32 -1.90
C GLN A 343 17.18 -1.14 -1.53
N ALA A 344 18.35 -1.67 -1.91
CA ALA A 344 18.74 -3.04 -1.62
C ALA A 344 18.86 -3.29 -0.10
N ALA A 345 19.50 -2.39 0.64
CA ALA A 345 19.62 -2.47 2.08
C ALA A 345 18.27 -2.39 2.81
N ALA A 346 17.37 -1.50 2.35
CA ALA A 346 16.02 -1.38 2.90
C ALA A 346 15.19 -2.65 2.65
N THR A 347 15.27 -3.21 1.45
CA THR A 347 14.63 -4.49 1.12
C THR A 347 15.12 -5.60 2.05
N LEU A 348 16.44 -5.77 2.19
CA LEU A 348 17.02 -6.78 3.07
C LEU A 348 16.56 -6.60 4.53
N ALA A 349 16.64 -5.38 5.06
CA ALA A 349 16.18 -5.08 6.41
C ALA A 349 14.70 -5.43 6.61
N THR A 350 13.86 -5.17 5.60
CA THR A 350 12.44 -5.50 5.64
C THR A 350 12.20 -7.01 5.64
N LEU A 351 12.87 -7.76 4.76
CA LEU A 351 12.72 -9.22 4.67
C LEU A 351 13.19 -9.92 5.94
N GLU A 352 14.33 -9.50 6.48
CA GLU A 352 14.89 -10.02 7.73
C GLU A 352 13.96 -9.74 8.92
N GLU A 353 13.40 -8.52 9.03
CA GLU A 353 12.48 -8.14 10.10
C GLU A 353 11.17 -8.96 10.04
N PHE A 354 10.59 -9.15 8.85
CA PHE A 354 9.39 -9.98 8.67
C PHE A 354 9.62 -11.42 9.13
N HIS A 355 10.80 -11.97 8.85
CA HIS A 355 11.16 -13.33 9.23
C HIS A 355 11.36 -13.47 10.74
N GLU A 356 12.19 -12.60 11.33
CA GLU A 356 12.58 -12.72 12.74
C GLU A 356 11.45 -12.38 13.72
N LEU A 357 10.64 -11.37 13.43
CA LEU A 357 9.50 -10.99 14.27
C LEU A 357 8.24 -11.83 14.00
N ASN A 358 8.30 -12.79 13.06
CA ASN A 358 7.15 -13.63 12.70
C ASN A 358 5.85 -12.84 12.51
N ILE A 359 5.95 -11.67 11.84
CA ILE A 359 4.89 -10.66 11.73
C ILE A 359 3.54 -11.25 11.32
N LEU A 360 3.55 -12.19 10.36
CA LEU A 360 2.31 -12.80 9.87
C LEU A 360 1.55 -13.61 10.93
N ALA A 361 2.24 -14.21 11.87
CA ALA A 361 1.60 -14.92 12.98
C ALA A 361 1.11 -13.94 14.05
N GLU A 362 1.96 -12.97 14.41
CA GLU A 362 1.67 -11.99 15.45
C GLU A 362 0.48 -11.09 15.12
N MET A 363 0.30 -10.69 13.86
CA MET A 363 -0.79 -9.81 13.46
C MET A 363 -2.18 -10.45 13.47
N LYS A 364 -2.30 -11.79 13.51
CA LYS A 364 -3.59 -12.50 13.38
C LYS A 364 -4.61 -12.11 14.44
N ALA A 365 -4.18 -12.04 15.70
CA ALA A 365 -5.05 -11.67 16.80
C ALA A 365 -5.53 -10.22 16.67
N SER A 366 -4.65 -9.31 16.32
CA SER A 366 -4.98 -7.90 16.09
C SER A 366 -5.90 -7.71 14.89
N SER A 367 -5.68 -8.46 13.80
CA SER A 367 -6.56 -8.45 12.62
C SER A 367 -8.00 -8.85 12.99
N ALA A 368 -8.17 -9.92 13.74
CA ALA A 368 -9.50 -10.38 14.18
C ALA A 368 -10.21 -9.35 15.05
N LEU A 369 -9.49 -8.74 16.00
CA LEU A 369 -10.04 -7.71 16.90
C LEU A 369 -10.39 -6.41 16.15
N LEU A 370 -9.57 -6.02 15.17
CA LEU A 370 -9.89 -4.89 14.30
C LEU A 370 -11.17 -5.16 13.50
N GLU A 371 -11.29 -6.33 12.87
CA GLU A 371 -12.51 -6.68 12.12
C GLU A 371 -13.76 -6.69 13.03
N GLU A 372 -13.67 -7.30 14.22
CA GLU A 372 -14.74 -7.29 15.20
C GLU A 372 -15.18 -5.87 15.58
N GLY A 373 -14.19 -5.01 15.88
CA GLY A 373 -14.47 -3.61 16.23
C GLY A 373 -15.06 -2.80 15.07
N LEU A 374 -14.55 -3.00 13.85
CA LEU A 374 -15.04 -2.35 12.64
C LEU A 374 -16.47 -2.79 12.28
N LEU A 375 -16.81 -4.06 12.51
CA LEU A 375 -18.16 -4.57 12.31
C LEU A 375 -19.18 -3.85 13.19
N LYS A 376 -18.81 -3.41 14.40
CA LYS A 376 -19.67 -2.63 15.29
C LYS A 376 -20.07 -1.27 14.70
N LEU A 377 -19.25 -0.72 13.79
CA LEU A 377 -19.57 0.54 13.11
C LEU A 377 -20.76 0.41 12.15
N LYS A 378 -21.08 -0.79 11.69
CA LYS A 378 -22.24 -1.04 10.80
C LYS A 378 -23.59 -0.75 11.46
N GLN A 379 -23.68 -0.60 12.79
CA GLN A 379 -24.90 -0.17 13.46
C GLN A 379 -25.28 1.29 13.17
N PHE A 380 -24.31 2.13 12.75
CA PHE A 380 -24.58 3.51 12.40
C PHE A 380 -25.24 3.61 11.03
N PRO A 381 -26.34 4.36 10.88
CA PRO A 381 -27.17 4.34 9.67
C PRO A 381 -26.45 4.90 8.43
N PHE A 382 -25.37 5.65 8.60
CA PHE A 382 -24.55 6.19 7.53
C PHE A 382 -23.42 5.23 7.07
N VAL A 383 -23.19 4.11 7.76
CA VAL A 383 -22.24 3.07 7.33
C VAL A 383 -22.97 2.05 6.46
N ALA A 384 -22.40 1.76 5.29
CA ALA A 384 -22.98 0.82 4.34
C ALA A 384 -22.34 -0.57 4.44
N HIS A 385 -21.04 -0.65 4.16
CA HIS A 385 -20.32 -1.91 4.00
C HIS A 385 -18.94 -1.86 4.68
N LEU A 386 -18.51 -3.02 5.15
CA LEU A 386 -17.14 -3.28 5.53
C LEU A 386 -16.60 -4.39 4.62
N ARG A 387 -15.44 -4.19 4.00
CA ARG A 387 -14.78 -5.20 3.17
C ARG A 387 -13.30 -5.33 3.48
N GLY A 388 -12.76 -6.51 3.24
CA GLY A 388 -11.36 -6.88 3.53
C GLY A 388 -11.20 -8.39 3.49
N GLU A 389 -9.97 -8.88 3.44
CA GLU A 389 -9.68 -10.32 3.56
C GLU A 389 -9.65 -10.76 5.02
N GLN A 390 -10.12 -11.98 5.26
CA GLN A 390 -10.02 -12.60 6.60
C GLN A 390 -8.55 -12.80 6.97
N GLY A 391 -8.16 -12.30 8.14
CA GLY A 391 -6.78 -12.32 8.59
C GLY A 391 -5.87 -11.29 7.91
N GLY A 392 -6.41 -10.46 7.01
CA GLY A 392 -5.69 -9.34 6.41
C GLY A 392 -5.63 -8.11 7.31
N MET A 393 -4.86 -7.11 6.91
CA MET A 393 -4.65 -5.86 7.64
C MET A 393 -4.94 -4.63 6.76
N VAL A 394 -5.99 -4.76 5.94
CA VAL A 394 -6.55 -3.66 5.16
C VAL A 394 -8.04 -3.86 4.99
N TRP A 395 -8.80 -2.80 5.31
CA TRP A 395 -10.25 -2.78 5.17
C TRP A 395 -10.72 -1.53 4.44
N GLY A 396 -11.86 -1.65 3.77
CA GLY A 396 -12.64 -0.54 3.24
C GLY A 396 -13.93 -0.38 4.03
N LEU A 397 -14.07 0.75 4.73
CA LEU A 397 -15.31 1.16 5.39
C LEU A 397 -16.07 2.10 4.47
N GLU A 398 -17.21 1.65 3.93
CA GLU A 398 -18.02 2.41 2.98
C GLU A 398 -19.16 3.14 3.69
N PHE A 399 -19.35 4.39 3.32
CA PHE A 399 -20.42 5.26 3.82
C PHE A 399 -21.53 5.41 2.77
N LYS A 400 -22.76 5.68 3.23
CA LYS A 400 -23.94 5.91 2.40
C LYS A 400 -24.67 7.18 2.81
N ASP A 401 -25.54 7.63 1.93
CA ASP A 401 -26.40 8.79 2.18
C ASP A 401 -27.33 8.53 3.35
N HIS A 402 -27.39 9.49 4.27
CA HIS A 402 -28.24 9.44 5.45
C HIS A 402 -28.46 10.85 6.02
N GLY A 403 -29.67 11.14 6.53
CA GLY A 403 -29.97 12.38 7.27
C GLY A 403 -29.69 13.67 6.49
N GLY A 404 -29.83 13.66 5.16
CA GLY A 404 -29.58 14.81 4.28
C GLY A 404 -28.11 15.01 3.86
N LEU A 405 -27.20 14.15 4.34
CA LEU A 405 -25.78 14.14 3.92
C LEU A 405 -25.50 12.95 3.01
N THR A 406 -24.60 13.17 2.06
CA THR A 406 -24.11 12.14 1.16
C THR A 406 -23.06 11.24 1.80
N GLY A 407 -22.84 10.03 1.27
CA GLY A 407 -21.81 9.13 1.73
C GLY A 407 -20.41 9.75 1.78
N PRO A 408 -19.97 10.51 0.74
CA PRO A 408 -18.71 11.26 0.80
C PRO A 408 -18.64 12.29 1.94
N GLU A 409 -19.71 12.99 2.24
CA GLU A 409 -19.74 13.94 3.36
C GLU A 409 -19.62 13.22 4.70
N TRP A 410 -20.31 12.10 4.88
CA TRP A 410 -20.17 11.27 6.09
C TRP A 410 -18.74 10.72 6.24
N ALA A 411 -18.13 10.24 5.16
CA ALA A 411 -16.76 9.77 5.18
C ALA A 411 -15.77 10.87 5.61
N ASN A 412 -15.90 12.08 5.05
CA ASN A 412 -15.06 13.23 5.45
C ASN A 412 -15.26 13.63 6.92
N ARG A 413 -16.50 13.67 7.39
CA ARG A 413 -16.82 13.98 8.79
C ARG A 413 -16.27 12.94 9.76
N PHE A 414 -16.37 11.65 9.41
CA PHE A 414 -15.83 10.59 10.24
C PHE A 414 -14.29 10.68 10.33
N VAL A 415 -13.60 10.94 9.21
CA VAL A 415 -12.14 11.16 9.20
C VAL A 415 -11.76 12.34 10.08
N LEU A 416 -12.48 13.45 9.97
CA LEU A 416 -12.21 14.65 10.76
C LEU A 416 -12.50 14.43 12.25
N ALA A 417 -13.65 13.84 12.61
CA ALA A 417 -13.99 13.54 13.99
C ALA A 417 -12.98 12.59 14.64
N SER A 418 -12.54 11.56 13.92
CA SER A 418 -11.51 10.61 14.38
C SER A 418 -10.15 11.31 14.60
N TYR A 419 -9.77 12.24 13.72
CA TYR A 419 -8.53 13.00 13.85
C TYR A 419 -8.57 13.97 15.03
N LEU A 420 -9.66 14.73 15.18
CA LEU A 420 -9.81 15.70 16.26
C LEU A 420 -9.91 15.02 17.62
N GLY A 421 -10.54 13.86 17.71
CA GLY A 421 -10.64 13.08 18.95
C GLY A 421 -11.37 13.85 20.06
N GLY A 422 -10.80 13.83 21.26
CA GLY A 422 -11.36 14.55 22.42
C GLY A 422 -12.59 13.88 23.02
N PHE A 423 -12.77 12.57 22.79
CA PHE A 423 -13.87 11.79 23.35
C PHE A 423 -13.61 11.46 24.83
N PRO A 424 -14.68 11.28 25.64
CA PRO A 424 -14.53 10.88 27.03
C PRO A 424 -13.71 9.60 27.13
N LYS A 425 -12.65 9.64 27.95
CA LYS A 425 -11.89 8.43 28.28
C LYS A 425 -12.79 7.54 29.12
N THR A 426 -13.25 6.43 28.58
CA THR A 426 -13.80 5.35 29.39
C THR A 426 -12.69 4.84 30.32
N GLU A 427 -13.04 4.45 31.55
CA GLU A 427 -12.07 3.99 32.57
C GLU A 427 -11.11 2.97 31.96
N LEU A 428 -9.88 3.43 31.70
CA LEU A 428 -8.75 2.56 31.33
C LEU A 428 -8.31 1.86 32.59
N GLU A 429 -8.07 0.57 32.54
CA GLU A 429 -7.48 -0.18 33.64
C GLU A 429 -6.19 0.53 34.11
N SER A 430 -6.04 0.71 35.40
CA SER A 430 -4.95 1.43 36.04
C SER A 430 -3.60 0.84 35.63
N GLY A 431 -2.78 1.61 34.90
CA GLY A 431 -1.44 1.23 34.48
C GLY A 431 -1.16 1.32 32.98
N GLN A 432 -2.11 1.69 32.15
CA GLN A 432 -1.91 1.84 30.72
C GLN A 432 -1.28 3.19 30.34
N GLU A 433 -0.45 3.18 29.29
CA GLU A 433 0.04 4.38 28.62
C GLU A 433 -1.13 5.28 28.21
N GLN A 434 -0.87 6.58 28.21
CA GLN A 434 -1.88 7.60 27.88
C GLN A 434 -2.56 7.27 26.54
N PHE A 435 -3.89 7.21 26.54
CA PHE A 435 -4.71 6.94 25.35
C PHE A 435 -4.42 7.98 24.26
N PRO A 436 -4.22 7.59 22.97
CA PRO A 436 -3.99 8.55 21.90
C PRO A 436 -5.15 9.55 21.74
N ASP A 437 -4.81 10.76 21.33
CA ASP A 437 -5.78 11.85 21.20
C ASP A 437 -6.69 11.71 19.98
N GLY A 438 -6.32 10.89 18.99
CA GLY A 438 -7.14 10.65 17.80
C GLY A 438 -6.52 9.62 16.86
N ILE A 439 -7.05 9.56 15.63
CA ILE A 439 -6.63 8.63 14.59
C ILE A 439 -6.33 9.38 13.30
N HIS A 440 -5.18 9.10 12.70
CA HIS A 440 -4.82 9.55 11.37
C HIS A 440 -5.25 8.53 10.32
N PHE A 441 -6.18 8.90 9.44
CA PHE A 441 -6.53 8.21 8.21
C PHE A 441 -6.00 8.97 6.99
N LEU A 442 -5.80 8.25 5.90
CA LEU A 442 -5.40 8.88 4.63
C LEU A 442 -6.47 9.83 4.05
N GLY A 443 -7.71 9.65 4.45
CA GLY A 443 -8.88 10.29 3.87
C GLY A 443 -9.63 9.38 2.90
N PRO A 444 -10.85 9.74 2.48
CA PRO A 444 -11.69 8.90 1.63
C PRO A 444 -11.23 8.94 0.17
N LEU A 445 -10.35 8.01 -0.24
CA LEU A 445 -9.78 7.95 -1.58
C LEU A 445 -10.82 7.69 -2.67
N ALA A 446 -11.75 6.78 -2.44
CA ALA A 446 -12.86 6.48 -3.33
C ALA A 446 -14.13 7.27 -2.93
N LYS A 447 -13.96 8.55 -2.59
CA LYS A 447 -14.98 9.50 -2.16
C LYS A 447 -15.71 9.07 -0.88
N LYS A 448 -16.43 7.95 -0.88
CA LYS A 448 -17.26 7.44 0.24
C LYS A 448 -16.65 6.26 1.00
N VAL A 449 -15.42 5.88 0.70
CA VAL A 449 -14.75 4.74 1.33
C VAL A 449 -13.50 5.21 2.05
N ILE A 450 -13.39 4.87 3.33
CA ILE A 450 -12.18 5.06 4.13
C ILE A 450 -11.41 3.74 4.13
N ARG A 451 -10.13 3.81 3.75
CA ARG A 451 -9.24 2.68 3.89
C ARG A 451 -8.63 2.67 5.29
N ILE A 452 -8.73 1.55 5.95
CA ILE A 452 -8.24 1.30 7.31
C ILE A 452 -7.07 0.32 7.17
N SER A 453 -5.85 0.81 7.38
CA SER A 453 -4.62 0.04 7.14
C SER A 453 -3.53 0.43 8.15
N PRO A 454 -3.64 -0.02 9.42
CA PRO A 454 -2.60 0.24 10.42
C PRO A 454 -1.31 -0.51 10.08
N PRO A 455 -0.15 -0.16 10.69
CA PRO A 455 1.02 -1.02 10.69
C PRO A 455 0.70 -2.41 11.23
N LEU A 456 1.33 -3.44 10.64
CA LEU A 456 1.04 -4.85 10.98
C LEU A 456 1.43 -5.23 12.42
N ILE A 457 2.31 -4.42 13.00
CA ILE A 457 2.81 -4.59 14.38
C ILE A 457 1.85 -4.11 15.47
N ILE A 458 0.66 -3.63 15.09
CA ILE A 458 -0.37 -3.19 16.04
C ILE A 458 -0.73 -4.32 17.01
N GLN A 459 -0.67 -4.04 18.31
CA GLN A 459 -0.96 -5.02 19.35
C GLN A 459 -2.46 -5.20 19.57
N PRO A 460 -2.92 -6.36 20.09
CA PRO A 460 -4.35 -6.63 20.33
C PRO A 460 -5.05 -5.56 21.15
N GLN A 461 -4.43 -5.03 22.20
CA GLN A 461 -5.04 -3.96 23.01
C GLN A 461 -5.15 -2.65 22.22
N GLN A 462 -4.12 -2.29 21.46
CA GLN A 462 -4.14 -1.09 20.59
C GLN A 462 -5.21 -1.18 19.52
N ALA A 463 -5.47 -2.39 18.99
CA ALA A 463 -6.55 -2.63 18.04
C ALA A 463 -7.94 -2.39 18.64
N ARG A 464 -8.16 -2.84 19.89
CA ARG A 464 -9.41 -2.57 20.64
C ARG A 464 -9.58 -1.08 20.92
N ASP A 465 -8.54 -0.43 21.41
CA ASP A 465 -8.58 0.99 21.75
C ASP A 465 -8.84 1.86 20.52
N ALA A 466 -8.20 1.57 19.41
CA ALA A 466 -8.41 2.30 18.16
C ALA A 466 -9.85 2.13 17.62
N THR A 467 -10.37 0.90 17.66
CA THR A 467 -11.77 0.67 17.21
C THR A 467 -12.79 1.29 18.16
N LEU A 468 -12.49 1.40 19.45
CA LEU A 468 -13.31 2.15 20.40
C LEU A 468 -13.32 3.65 20.06
N LEU A 469 -12.16 4.25 19.73
CA LEU A 469 -12.09 5.64 19.27
C LEU A 469 -12.90 5.85 17.98
N MET A 470 -12.83 4.94 17.03
CA MET A 470 -13.65 4.99 15.81
C MET A 470 -15.14 4.94 16.14
N TYR A 471 -15.53 4.09 17.08
CA TYR A 471 -16.90 3.99 17.53
C TYR A 471 -17.39 5.29 18.18
N GLN A 472 -16.59 5.88 19.08
CA GLN A 472 -16.90 7.16 19.73
C GLN A 472 -16.99 8.30 18.70
N ALA A 473 -16.12 8.32 17.70
CA ALA A 473 -16.18 9.27 16.60
C ALA A 473 -17.50 9.14 15.81
N ALA A 474 -17.90 7.92 15.47
CA ALA A 474 -19.18 7.68 14.80
C ALA A 474 -20.38 8.08 15.67
N GLN A 475 -20.33 7.79 16.98
CA GLN A 475 -21.39 8.14 17.94
C GLN A 475 -21.54 9.66 18.08
N SER A 476 -20.44 10.40 18.17
CA SER A 476 -20.47 11.88 18.27
C SER A 476 -21.14 12.53 17.06
N LEU A 477 -20.95 11.96 15.87
CA LEU A 477 -21.60 12.44 14.64
C LEU A 477 -23.12 12.25 14.64
N MET A 478 -23.64 11.30 15.44
CA MET A 478 -25.10 11.09 15.61
C MET A 478 -25.70 12.04 16.63
N THR A 479 -24.97 12.39 17.71
CA THR A 479 -25.49 13.19 18.82
C THR A 479 -25.42 14.69 18.62
N ASP A 480 -24.34 15.16 17.98
CA ASP A 480 -24.03 16.59 17.88
C ASP A 480 -24.62 17.27 16.63
N GLY A 481 -25.32 16.51 15.79
CA GLY A 481 -25.92 17.01 14.54
C GLY A 481 -24.86 17.47 13.49
N PRO A 482 -25.31 18.03 12.35
CA PRO A 482 -24.43 18.39 11.26
C PRO A 482 -23.46 19.57 11.50
N ASN A 483 -23.47 20.19 12.66
CA ASN A 483 -22.80 21.48 12.92
C ASN A 483 -21.46 21.42 13.67
N ARG A 484 -20.93 20.23 14.03
CA ARG A 484 -19.67 20.12 14.81
C ARG A 484 -18.39 19.96 13.94
N CYS A 485 -18.51 19.97 12.63
CA CYS A 485 -17.35 19.88 11.70
C CYS A 485 -17.36 21.00 10.67
#